data_7a2a3fbabdeae8055b89fb7b46689cdc
#
_entry.id   7a2a3fbabdeae8055b89fb7b46689cdc
#
_cell.length_a   1.000
_cell.length_b   1.000
_cell.length_c   1.000
_cell.angle_alpha   90.00
_cell.angle_beta   90.00
_cell.angle_gamma   90.00
#
_symmetry.space_group_name_H-M   'P 1'
#
loop_
_entity.id
_entity.type
_entity.pdbx_description
1 polymer ?
#
loop_
_entity_poly.entity_id
_entity_poly.type
_entity_poly.pdbx_seq_one_letter_code
_entity_poly.pdbx_strand_id
1 'polypeptide(L)'
;MEELLNANYIADLKSIGRKDKLLSIVGKAGDNLFVGGSPKRCETHFEVLCGLRRPDVGEVKICGRNPYEMTAHEAAAFRRDTIGAVPQDLGLIPELRMIDQIALPMKLAGMDDETIISEIRKLTSELMPLHNLFNVPGKCNIRKQAHAAMIRSVIRKPQVIVLNGFLDDLPDIDRDALWEAFHAIRPKDSVLIYLSGAPAPEQVNWTQMLRV
;
A
#
# COMPACT_ATOMS: atom_id res chain seq x y z
N MET A 1 10.43 12.68 16.45
CA MET A 1 10.08 11.63 15.46
C MET A 1 10.16 12.27 14.09
N GLU A 2 10.82 11.61 13.16
CA GLU A 2 11.00 12.07 11.79
C GLU A 2 9.69 11.96 11.01
N GLU A 3 9.39 12.97 10.19
CA GLU A 3 8.22 12.94 9.28
C GLU A 3 8.54 12.04 8.09
N LEU A 4 7.81 10.95 7.94
CA LEU A 4 7.95 10.04 6.80
C LEU A 4 7.04 10.42 5.64
N LEU A 5 5.98 11.18 5.89
CA LEU A 5 5.08 11.71 4.88
C LEU A 5 4.74 13.16 5.19
N ASN A 6 4.89 14.02 4.20
CA ASN A 6 4.35 15.38 4.21
C ASN A 6 3.73 15.64 2.83
N ALA A 7 2.41 15.74 2.79
CA ALA A 7 1.66 15.91 1.55
C ALA A 7 0.64 17.04 1.71
N ASN A 8 0.76 18.04 0.86
CA ASN A 8 -0.16 19.17 0.79
C ASN A 8 -0.44 19.48 -0.69
N TYR A 9 -1.51 18.89 -1.23
CA TYR A 9 -1.75 18.91 -2.68
C TYR A 9 -3.23 18.84 -3.06
N ILE A 10 -3.52 19.21 -4.31
CA ILE A 10 -4.76 18.91 -5.01
C ILE A 10 -4.46 17.89 -6.10
N ALA A 11 -5.09 16.75 -6.06
CA ALA A 11 -4.78 15.63 -6.94
C ALA A 11 -5.33 15.82 -8.36
N ASP A 12 -6.54 16.37 -8.49
CA ASP A 12 -7.20 16.62 -9.78
C ASP A 12 -8.11 17.86 -9.73
N LEU A 13 -7.67 18.95 -10.38
CA LEU A 13 -8.44 20.18 -10.51
C LEU A 13 -9.61 20.08 -11.50
N LYS A 14 -9.58 19.08 -12.40
CA LYS A 14 -10.55 18.92 -13.50
C LYS A 14 -11.68 17.97 -13.17
N SER A 15 -11.73 17.40 -11.96
CA SER A 15 -12.80 16.46 -11.59
C SER A 15 -14.15 17.19 -11.61
N ILE A 16 -15.00 16.74 -12.50
CA ILE A 16 -16.24 17.37 -12.95
C ILE A 16 -17.15 17.73 -11.76
N GLY A 17 -17.42 19.03 -11.57
CA GLY A 17 -18.52 19.56 -10.77
C GLY A 17 -18.29 19.74 -9.28
N ARG A 18 -17.17 19.36 -8.71
CA ARG A 18 -16.74 19.71 -7.35
C ARG A 18 -15.26 20.03 -7.36
N LYS A 19 -14.89 21.19 -6.82
CA LYS A 19 -13.48 21.53 -6.57
C LYS A 19 -12.89 20.44 -5.71
N ASP A 20 -11.84 19.80 -6.20
CA ASP A 20 -11.05 18.87 -5.40
C ASP A 20 -10.50 19.63 -4.19
N LYS A 21 -10.59 19.02 -3.01
CA LYS A 21 -10.13 19.68 -1.81
C LYS A 21 -8.63 19.46 -1.64
N LEU A 22 -7.97 20.46 -1.11
CA LEU A 22 -6.59 20.35 -0.69
C LEU A 22 -6.47 19.22 0.35
N LEU A 23 -5.73 18.18 0.02
CA LEU A 23 -5.35 17.16 0.99
C LEU A 23 -4.09 17.63 1.70
N SER A 24 -4.19 17.83 3.02
CA SER A 24 -3.05 18.11 3.88
C SER A 24 -2.90 16.98 4.88
N ILE A 25 -1.81 16.23 4.78
CA ILE A 25 -1.56 15.03 5.58
C ILE A 25 -0.08 14.97 5.97
N VAL A 26 0.18 14.72 7.23
CA VAL A 26 1.54 14.53 7.77
C VAL A 26 1.55 13.20 8.52
N GLY A 27 2.49 12.33 8.19
CA GLY A 27 2.65 11.01 8.81
C GLY A 27 4.03 10.86 9.42
N LYS A 28 4.07 10.44 10.67
CA LYS A 28 5.28 10.09 11.43
C LYS A 28 5.40 8.58 11.56
N ALA A 29 6.59 8.11 11.88
CA ALA A 29 6.83 6.69 12.14
C ALA A 29 5.78 6.10 13.09
N GLY A 30 5.12 5.04 12.66
CA GLY A 30 4.07 4.33 13.41
C GLY A 30 2.65 4.86 13.21
N ASP A 31 2.44 6.00 12.56
CA ASP A 31 1.11 6.58 12.34
C ASP A 31 0.22 5.71 11.44
N ASN A 32 -1.08 5.74 11.73
CA ASN A 32 -2.15 5.19 10.90
C ASN A 32 -3.04 6.33 10.41
N LEU A 33 -3.11 6.52 9.10
CA LEU A 33 -3.81 7.63 8.46
C LEU A 33 -4.94 7.08 7.59
N PHE A 34 -6.16 7.54 7.84
CA PHE A 34 -7.34 7.18 7.04
C PHE A 34 -7.76 8.34 6.15
N VAL A 35 -7.99 8.04 4.87
CA VAL A 35 -8.50 9.01 3.89
C VAL A 35 -9.76 8.44 3.25
N GLY A 36 -10.91 8.94 3.69
CA GLY A 36 -12.23 8.53 3.18
C GLY A 36 -12.62 9.34 1.94
N GLY A 37 -13.10 8.66 0.89
CA GLY A 37 -13.54 9.31 -0.34
C GLY A 37 -14.31 8.38 -1.27
N SER A 38 -14.76 8.88 -2.43
CA SER A 38 -15.30 7.99 -3.46
C SER A 38 -14.18 7.10 -4.02
N PRO A 39 -14.48 5.88 -4.55
CA PRO A 39 -13.46 4.98 -5.11
C PRO A 39 -12.54 5.66 -6.12
N LYS A 40 -13.10 6.47 -7.02
CA LYS A 40 -12.32 7.23 -8.02
C LYS A 40 -11.36 8.25 -7.38
N ARG A 41 -11.77 8.90 -6.29
CA ARG A 41 -10.89 9.84 -5.56
C ARG A 41 -9.81 9.09 -4.81
N CYS A 42 -10.16 8.01 -4.13
CA CYS A 42 -9.20 7.15 -3.45
C CYS A 42 -8.13 6.66 -4.43
N GLU A 43 -8.53 6.21 -5.64
CA GLU A 43 -7.59 5.81 -6.69
C GLU A 43 -6.65 6.94 -7.10
N THR A 44 -7.19 8.14 -7.35
CA THR A 44 -6.37 9.30 -7.72
C THR A 44 -5.36 9.66 -6.62
N HIS A 45 -5.79 9.67 -5.36
CA HIS A 45 -4.90 9.94 -4.23
C HIS A 45 -3.88 8.81 -4.02
N PHE A 46 -4.27 7.56 -4.24
CA PHE A 46 -3.36 6.42 -4.21
C PHE A 46 -2.23 6.58 -5.23
N GLU A 47 -2.56 6.91 -6.47
CA GLU A 47 -1.55 7.16 -7.51
C GLU A 47 -0.58 8.29 -7.12
N VAL A 48 -1.11 9.39 -6.55
CA VAL A 48 -0.29 10.52 -6.10
C VAL A 48 0.60 10.11 -4.92
N LEU A 49 0.06 9.47 -3.89
CA LEU A 49 0.83 9.06 -2.71
C LEU A 49 1.84 7.95 -3.01
N CYS A 50 1.61 7.15 -4.05
CA CYS A 50 2.57 6.17 -4.54
C CYS A 50 3.62 6.74 -5.52
N GLY A 51 3.59 8.05 -5.82
CA GLY A 51 4.52 8.66 -6.77
C GLY A 51 4.33 8.21 -8.21
N LEU A 52 3.10 7.78 -8.57
CA LEU A 52 2.75 7.32 -9.93
C LEU A 52 2.12 8.43 -10.78
N ARG A 53 1.47 9.39 -10.15
CA ARG A 53 0.80 10.52 -10.78
C ARG A 53 1.19 11.81 -10.09
N ARG A 54 1.69 12.80 -10.84
CA ARG A 54 1.96 14.14 -10.29
C ARG A 54 0.64 14.82 -9.88
N PRO A 55 0.57 15.44 -8.68
CA PRO A 55 -0.58 16.26 -8.31
C PRO A 55 -0.66 17.51 -9.21
N ASP A 56 -1.88 18.03 -9.43
CA ASP A 56 -2.07 19.24 -10.23
C ASP A 56 -1.55 20.49 -9.51
N VAL A 57 -1.67 20.52 -8.17
CA VAL A 57 -1.16 21.63 -7.33
C VAL A 57 -0.59 21.06 -6.04
N GLY A 58 0.46 21.69 -5.54
CA GLY A 58 1.05 21.36 -4.26
C GLY A 58 2.21 20.39 -4.35
N GLU A 59 2.57 19.79 -3.24
CA GLU A 59 3.77 18.99 -3.08
C GLU A 59 3.50 17.73 -2.26
N VAL A 60 4.24 16.67 -2.58
CA VAL A 60 4.30 15.42 -1.79
C VAL A 60 5.76 15.11 -1.50
N LYS A 61 6.10 15.04 -0.23
CA LYS A 61 7.42 14.57 0.25
C LYS A 61 7.24 13.25 1.01
N ILE A 62 7.99 12.26 0.61
CA ILE A 62 8.06 10.94 1.25
C ILE A 62 9.50 10.78 1.71
N CYS A 63 9.71 10.58 3.01
CA CYS A 63 11.04 10.54 3.62
C CYS A 63 11.90 11.76 3.20
N GLY A 64 11.29 12.95 3.25
CA GLY A 64 11.93 14.22 2.90
C GLY A 64 12.21 14.44 1.41
N ARG A 65 11.86 13.49 0.53
CA ARG A 65 12.15 13.54 -0.92
C ARG A 65 10.87 13.65 -1.74
N ASN A 66 10.90 14.47 -2.79
CA ASN A 66 9.79 14.63 -3.73
C ASN A 66 9.99 13.65 -4.91
N PRO A 67 9.14 12.60 -5.07
CA PRO A 67 9.30 11.62 -6.14
C PRO A 67 9.09 12.21 -7.54
N TYR A 68 8.46 13.36 -7.63
CA TYR A 68 8.15 14.03 -8.91
C TYR A 68 9.27 14.93 -9.43
N GLU A 69 10.33 15.13 -8.65
CA GLU A 69 11.55 15.85 -9.03
C GLU A 69 12.70 14.92 -9.40
N MET A 70 12.46 13.60 -9.30
CA MET A 70 13.41 12.57 -9.64
C MET A 70 13.34 12.20 -11.14
N THR A 71 14.41 11.68 -11.68
CA THR A 71 14.39 10.97 -12.96
C THR A 71 13.50 9.71 -12.86
N ALA A 72 13.03 9.20 -14.00
CA ALA A 72 12.17 7.99 -14.00
C ALA A 72 12.85 6.78 -13.31
N HIS A 73 14.16 6.61 -13.50
CA HIS A 73 14.93 5.54 -12.87
C HIS A 73 15.05 5.72 -11.37
N GLU A 74 15.38 6.92 -10.90
CA GLU A 74 15.47 7.25 -9.48
C GLU A 74 14.12 7.10 -8.79
N ALA A 75 13.04 7.60 -9.40
CA ALA A 75 11.69 7.47 -8.87
C ALA A 75 11.24 6.01 -8.77
N ALA A 76 11.60 5.16 -9.75
CA ALA A 76 11.30 3.73 -9.71
C ALA A 76 12.06 3.03 -8.56
N ALA A 77 13.35 3.31 -8.41
CA ALA A 77 14.15 2.79 -7.30
C ALA A 77 13.62 3.28 -5.94
N PHE A 78 13.30 4.58 -5.85
CA PHE A 78 12.75 5.18 -4.63
C PHE A 78 11.42 4.53 -4.21
N ARG A 79 10.47 4.36 -5.16
CA ARG A 79 9.20 3.66 -4.89
C ARG A 79 9.43 2.24 -4.40
N ARG A 80 10.28 1.48 -5.11
CA ARG A 80 10.61 0.08 -4.76
C ARG A 80 11.15 -0.03 -3.34
N ASP A 81 11.99 0.91 -2.90
CA ASP A 81 12.73 0.81 -1.65
C ASP A 81 11.99 1.48 -0.46
N THR A 82 11.05 2.41 -0.73
CA THR A 82 10.43 3.26 0.30
C THR A 82 8.94 3.00 0.47
N ILE A 83 8.24 2.59 -0.60
CA ILE A 83 6.78 2.52 -0.61
C ILE A 83 6.30 1.08 -0.76
N GLY A 84 5.45 0.62 0.16
CA GLY A 84 4.62 -0.56 -0.01
C GLY A 84 3.23 -0.16 -0.48
N ALA A 85 2.71 -0.80 -1.52
CA ALA A 85 1.44 -0.42 -2.10
C ALA A 85 0.53 -1.62 -2.38
N VAL A 86 -0.77 -1.48 -2.06
CA VAL A 86 -1.82 -2.42 -2.47
C VAL A 86 -2.94 -1.61 -3.11
N PRO A 87 -3.12 -1.68 -4.44
CA PRO A 87 -4.24 -1.06 -5.14
C PRO A 87 -5.55 -1.83 -4.87
N GLN A 88 -6.68 -1.25 -5.24
CA GLN A 88 -8.01 -1.82 -5.02
C GLN A 88 -8.18 -3.21 -5.65
N ASP A 89 -7.61 -3.43 -6.83
CA ASP A 89 -7.62 -4.72 -7.56
C ASP A 89 -6.51 -5.69 -7.13
N LEU A 90 -5.83 -5.40 -6.00
CA LEU A 90 -4.66 -6.13 -5.47
C LEU A 90 -3.40 -6.02 -6.34
N GLY A 91 -3.48 -5.61 -7.60
CA GLY A 91 -2.36 -5.51 -8.53
C GLY A 91 -1.57 -6.82 -8.69
N LEU A 92 -2.25 -7.97 -8.68
CA LEU A 92 -1.62 -9.27 -8.89
C LEU A 92 -1.56 -9.60 -10.38
N ILE A 93 -0.42 -10.13 -10.81
CA ILE A 93 -0.20 -10.58 -12.20
C ILE A 93 -0.82 -11.97 -12.35
N PRO A 94 -1.82 -12.17 -13.23
CA PRO A 94 -2.58 -13.42 -13.30
C PRO A 94 -1.75 -14.68 -13.59
N GLU A 95 -0.65 -14.54 -14.35
CA GLU A 95 0.21 -15.64 -14.79
C GLU A 95 1.30 -16.00 -13.78
N LEU A 96 1.56 -15.15 -12.80
CA LEU A 96 2.58 -15.39 -11.78
C LEU A 96 2.01 -16.13 -10.57
N ARG A 97 2.74 -17.12 -10.06
CA ARG A 97 2.42 -17.79 -8.80
C ARG A 97 2.51 -16.80 -7.64
N MET A 98 1.75 -17.04 -6.57
CA MET A 98 1.76 -16.17 -5.38
C MET A 98 3.17 -15.96 -4.82
N ILE A 99 3.99 -17.02 -4.76
CA ILE A 99 5.38 -16.91 -4.30
C ILE A 99 6.21 -15.96 -5.18
N ASP A 100 6.03 -16.03 -6.49
CA ASP A 100 6.78 -15.20 -7.43
C ASP A 100 6.35 -13.73 -7.31
N GLN A 101 5.07 -13.47 -7.05
CA GLN A 101 4.56 -12.11 -6.82
C GLN A 101 5.09 -11.51 -5.53
N ILE A 102 5.14 -12.30 -4.46
CA ILE A 102 5.71 -11.89 -3.17
C ILE A 102 7.22 -11.62 -3.31
N ALA A 103 7.93 -12.48 -4.06
CA ALA A 103 9.37 -12.35 -4.30
C ALA A 103 9.74 -11.17 -5.20
N LEU A 104 8.82 -10.71 -6.06
CA LEU A 104 9.11 -9.76 -7.13
C LEU A 104 9.83 -8.49 -6.67
N PRO A 105 9.40 -7.79 -5.59
CA PRO A 105 10.10 -6.58 -5.14
C PRO A 105 11.55 -6.83 -4.71
N MET A 106 11.83 -8.00 -4.15
CA MET A 106 13.18 -8.38 -3.71
C MET A 106 14.05 -8.77 -4.91
N LYS A 107 13.50 -9.51 -5.88
CA LYS A 107 14.19 -9.86 -7.14
C LYS A 107 14.57 -8.60 -7.93
N LEU A 108 13.67 -7.64 -8.04
CA LEU A 108 13.92 -6.35 -8.70
C LEU A 108 14.99 -5.51 -7.97
N ALA A 109 15.24 -5.78 -6.71
CA ALA A 109 16.32 -5.18 -5.93
C ALA A 109 17.65 -5.94 -6.02
N GLY A 110 17.70 -7.04 -6.78
CA GLY A 110 18.91 -7.86 -6.95
C GLY A 110 19.28 -8.71 -5.74
N MET A 111 18.31 -9.02 -4.87
CA MET A 111 18.55 -9.88 -3.70
C MET A 111 18.68 -11.35 -4.15
N ASP A 112 19.49 -12.11 -3.43
CA ASP A 112 19.70 -13.54 -3.69
C ASP A 112 18.49 -14.39 -3.29
N ASP A 113 18.34 -15.55 -3.92
CA ASP A 113 17.19 -16.43 -3.73
C ASP A 113 17.09 -16.99 -2.30
N GLU A 114 18.21 -17.21 -1.61
CA GLU A 114 18.22 -17.73 -0.23
C GLU A 114 17.62 -16.70 0.74
N THR A 115 18.04 -15.45 0.63
CA THR A 115 17.49 -14.33 1.39
C THR A 115 16.00 -14.16 1.09
N ILE A 116 15.60 -14.20 -0.19
CA ILE A 116 14.20 -14.07 -0.61
C ILE A 116 13.34 -15.16 0.04
N ILE A 117 13.75 -16.43 -0.06
CA ILE A 117 13.01 -17.56 0.51
C ILE A 117 12.90 -17.45 2.03
N SER A 118 13.97 -17.02 2.71
CA SER A 118 13.98 -16.80 4.15
C SER A 118 12.96 -15.76 4.59
N GLU A 119 12.94 -14.58 3.94
CA GLU A 119 12.00 -13.52 4.26
C GLU A 119 10.54 -13.91 3.95
N ILE A 120 10.30 -14.59 2.81
CA ILE A 120 8.96 -15.13 2.50
C ILE A 120 8.48 -16.08 3.59
N ARG A 121 9.30 -17.02 4.01
CA ARG A 121 8.93 -17.97 5.08
C ARG A 121 8.55 -17.29 6.38
N LYS A 122 9.30 -16.26 6.80
CA LYS A 122 9.00 -15.51 8.02
C LYS A 122 7.62 -14.84 7.98
N LEU A 123 7.24 -14.28 6.83
CA LEU A 123 5.99 -13.55 6.69
C LEU A 123 4.78 -14.44 6.37
N THR A 124 5.02 -15.65 5.83
CA THR A 124 3.94 -16.55 5.42
C THR A 124 3.63 -17.66 6.42
N SER A 125 4.52 -17.92 7.39
CA SER A 125 4.38 -19.05 8.32
C SER A 125 3.06 -19.09 9.07
N GLU A 126 2.48 -17.92 9.38
CA GLU A 126 1.24 -17.79 10.14
C GLU A 126 0.02 -17.43 9.26
N LEU A 127 0.25 -16.89 8.05
CA LEU A 127 -0.80 -16.28 7.27
C LEU A 127 -1.29 -17.11 6.09
N MET A 128 -0.43 -17.90 5.50
CA MET A 128 -0.73 -18.65 4.29
C MET A 128 -0.06 -20.01 4.25
N PRO A 129 -0.83 -21.11 4.15
CA PRO A 129 -0.27 -22.44 3.95
C PRO A 129 0.63 -22.51 2.70
N LEU A 130 1.80 -23.13 2.82
CA LEU A 130 2.83 -23.17 1.78
C LEU A 130 2.32 -23.65 0.41
N HIS A 131 1.37 -24.61 0.38
CA HIS A 131 0.83 -25.12 -0.87
C HIS A 131 0.07 -24.05 -1.68
N ASN A 132 -0.47 -23.01 -1.05
CA ASN A 132 -1.14 -21.91 -1.74
C ASN A 132 -0.17 -20.97 -2.43
N LEU A 133 1.09 -20.92 -1.99
CA LEU A 133 2.11 -20.05 -2.57
C LEU A 133 2.46 -20.45 -4.01
N PHE A 134 2.25 -21.72 -4.38
CA PHE A 134 2.56 -22.23 -5.72
C PHE A 134 1.42 -22.09 -6.73
N ASN A 135 0.26 -21.62 -6.28
CA ASN A 135 -0.88 -21.36 -7.16
C ASN A 135 -0.80 -19.95 -7.77
N VAL A 136 -1.42 -19.81 -8.96
CA VAL A 136 -1.69 -18.49 -9.58
C VAL A 136 -2.95 -17.86 -8.95
N PRO A 137 -3.15 -16.52 -9.05
CA PRO A 137 -4.30 -15.83 -8.46
C PRO A 137 -5.64 -16.47 -8.78
N GLY A 138 -5.90 -16.81 -10.05
CA GLY A 138 -7.16 -17.41 -10.48
C GLY A 138 -7.51 -18.77 -9.87
N LYS A 139 -6.56 -19.43 -9.18
CA LYS A 139 -6.79 -20.67 -8.42
C LYS A 139 -6.90 -20.44 -6.89
N CYS A 140 -6.92 -19.19 -6.47
CA CYS A 140 -7.02 -18.79 -5.07
C CYS A 140 -8.27 -17.96 -4.83
N ASN A 141 -8.88 -18.08 -3.66
CA ASN A 141 -9.95 -17.18 -3.25
C ASN A 141 -9.38 -15.78 -2.97
N ILE A 142 -10.26 -14.78 -2.92
CA ILE A 142 -9.89 -13.37 -2.74
C ILE A 142 -9.08 -13.13 -1.46
N ARG A 143 -9.38 -13.82 -0.36
CA ARG A 143 -8.65 -13.71 0.90
C ARG A 143 -7.18 -14.11 0.74
N LYS A 144 -6.88 -15.20 0.02
CA LYS A 144 -5.51 -15.63 -0.25
C LYS A 144 -4.79 -14.66 -1.17
N GLN A 145 -5.50 -14.10 -2.13
CA GLN A 145 -4.96 -13.07 -3.02
C GLN A 145 -4.62 -11.80 -2.23
N ALA A 146 -5.51 -11.35 -1.33
CA ALA A 146 -5.27 -10.22 -0.44
C ALA A 146 -4.04 -10.44 0.46
N HIS A 147 -3.90 -11.62 1.07
CA HIS A 147 -2.69 -11.97 1.85
C HIS A 147 -1.41 -11.84 1.02
N ALA A 148 -1.39 -12.37 -0.20
CA ALA A 148 -0.21 -12.26 -1.06
C ALA A 148 0.14 -10.79 -1.40
N ALA A 149 -0.87 -9.97 -1.72
CA ALA A 149 -0.69 -8.55 -1.99
C ALA A 149 -0.16 -7.79 -0.75
N MET A 150 -0.70 -8.10 0.44
CA MET A 150 -0.24 -7.54 1.71
C MET A 150 1.21 -7.90 2.01
N ILE A 151 1.57 -9.18 1.91
CA ILE A 151 2.95 -9.65 2.14
C ILE A 151 3.90 -8.98 1.14
N ARG A 152 3.52 -8.93 -0.15
CA ARG A 152 4.30 -8.24 -1.18
C ARG A 152 4.55 -6.77 -0.83
N SER A 153 3.56 -6.09 -0.27
CA SER A 153 3.68 -4.66 0.08
C SER A 153 4.66 -4.41 1.22
N VAL A 154 4.84 -5.35 2.14
CA VAL A 154 5.67 -5.17 3.35
C VAL A 154 7.02 -5.90 3.31
N ILE A 155 7.24 -6.83 2.37
CA ILE A 155 8.41 -7.72 2.37
C ILE A 155 9.75 -6.98 2.34
N ARG A 156 9.79 -5.77 1.78
CA ARG A 156 10.98 -4.91 1.77
C ARG A 156 11.04 -3.93 2.93
N LYS A 157 10.16 -4.07 3.92
CA LYS A 157 10.09 -3.22 5.11
C LYS A 157 9.99 -1.72 4.74
N PRO A 158 8.98 -1.32 3.93
CA PRO A 158 8.84 0.05 3.47
C PRO A 158 8.60 1.02 4.64
N GLN A 159 8.98 2.28 4.45
CA GLN A 159 8.74 3.35 5.41
C GLN A 159 7.31 3.90 5.31
N VAL A 160 6.72 3.86 4.12
CA VAL A 160 5.33 4.28 3.87
C VAL A 160 4.57 3.15 3.19
N ILE A 161 3.37 2.85 3.69
CA ILE A 161 2.48 1.83 3.13
C ILE A 161 1.18 2.51 2.74
N VAL A 162 0.80 2.36 1.47
CA VAL A 162 -0.44 2.92 0.92
C VAL A 162 -1.36 1.79 0.47
N LEU A 163 -2.52 1.70 1.08
CA LEU A 163 -3.55 0.70 0.77
C LEU A 163 -4.78 1.42 0.21
N ASN A 164 -5.32 0.95 -0.92
CA ASN A 164 -6.50 1.54 -1.55
C ASN A 164 -7.65 0.53 -1.58
N GLY A 165 -8.61 0.64 -0.67
CA GLY A 165 -9.95 0.02 -0.71
C GLY A 165 -10.02 -1.48 -1.00
N PHE A 166 -8.91 -2.19 -0.94
CA PHE A 166 -8.82 -3.59 -1.36
C PHE A 166 -9.60 -4.57 -0.46
N LEU A 167 -10.04 -4.10 0.70
CA LEU A 167 -10.86 -4.84 1.65
C LEU A 167 -12.33 -4.41 1.65
N ASP A 168 -12.69 -3.34 0.93
CA ASP A 168 -14.01 -2.71 1.02
C ASP A 168 -15.15 -3.66 0.61
N ASP A 169 -14.90 -4.54 -0.37
CA ASP A 169 -15.88 -5.49 -0.90
C ASP A 169 -15.89 -6.85 -0.17
N LEU A 170 -15.08 -7.00 0.89
CA LEU A 170 -15.03 -8.25 1.65
C LEU A 170 -16.05 -8.28 2.80
N PRO A 171 -16.57 -9.48 3.17
CA PRO A 171 -17.33 -9.65 4.39
C PRO A 171 -16.56 -9.19 5.61
N ASP A 172 -17.24 -8.63 6.62
CA ASP A 172 -16.61 -8.05 7.82
C ASP A 172 -15.65 -9.01 8.52
N ILE A 173 -16.06 -10.28 8.68
CA ILE A 173 -15.21 -11.29 9.32
C ILE A 173 -13.89 -11.55 8.57
N ASP A 174 -13.91 -11.51 7.24
CA ASP A 174 -12.70 -11.68 6.43
C ASP A 174 -11.83 -10.42 6.49
N ARG A 175 -12.47 -9.25 6.48
CA ARG A 175 -11.81 -7.94 6.58
C ARG A 175 -11.07 -7.79 7.90
N ASP A 176 -11.72 -8.14 9.02
CA ASP A 176 -11.12 -8.05 10.36
C ASP A 176 -9.93 -8.99 10.50
N ALA A 177 -10.06 -10.24 10.07
CA ALA A 177 -8.96 -11.20 10.09
C ALA A 177 -7.77 -10.77 9.21
N LEU A 178 -8.04 -10.11 8.06
CA LEU A 178 -7.00 -9.57 7.19
C LEU A 178 -6.29 -8.36 7.82
N TRP A 179 -7.03 -7.48 8.52
CA TRP A 179 -6.42 -6.38 9.26
C TRP A 179 -5.50 -6.87 10.38
N GLU A 180 -5.94 -7.84 11.18
CA GLU A 180 -5.11 -8.45 12.22
C GLU A 180 -3.84 -9.05 11.62
N ALA A 181 -3.99 -9.84 10.55
CA ALA A 181 -2.88 -10.44 9.83
C ALA A 181 -1.90 -9.38 9.29
N PHE A 182 -2.41 -8.30 8.72
CA PHE A 182 -1.58 -7.21 8.21
C PHE A 182 -0.80 -6.50 9.32
N HIS A 183 -1.47 -6.19 10.44
CA HIS A 183 -0.81 -5.56 11.60
C HIS A 183 0.27 -6.43 12.22
N ALA A 184 0.15 -7.75 12.13
CA ALA A 184 1.17 -8.69 12.62
C ALA A 184 2.46 -8.65 11.78
N ILE A 185 2.36 -8.42 10.47
CA ILE A 185 3.50 -8.48 9.54
C ILE A 185 4.08 -7.13 9.12
N ARG A 186 3.32 -6.04 9.26
CA ARG A 186 3.80 -4.72 8.83
C ARG A 186 4.93 -4.21 9.73
N PRO A 187 5.91 -3.47 9.19
CA PRO A 187 6.91 -2.77 10.01
C PRO A 187 6.21 -1.77 10.95
N LYS A 188 6.52 -1.84 12.23
CA LYS A 188 5.86 -0.99 13.25
C LYS A 188 6.15 0.50 13.09
N ASP A 189 7.31 0.83 12.53
CA ASP A 189 7.75 2.21 12.29
C ASP A 189 7.29 2.76 10.93
N SER A 190 6.57 1.98 10.12
CA SER A 190 6.01 2.48 8.87
C SER A 190 4.79 3.37 9.11
N VAL A 191 4.64 4.42 8.28
CA VAL A 191 3.37 5.13 8.14
C VAL A 191 2.42 4.26 7.33
N LEU A 192 1.22 4.01 7.86
CA LEU A 192 0.13 3.38 7.12
C LEU A 192 -0.85 4.43 6.65
N ILE A 193 -1.17 4.42 5.36
CA ILE A 193 -2.23 5.22 4.75
C ILE A 193 -3.27 4.25 4.17
N TYR A 194 -4.50 4.33 4.64
CA TYR A 194 -5.62 3.58 4.09
C TYR A 194 -6.62 4.53 3.43
N LEU A 195 -6.77 4.38 2.13
CA LEU A 195 -7.77 5.09 1.34
C LEU A 195 -8.97 4.17 1.12
N SER A 196 -10.18 4.63 1.39
CA SER A 196 -11.36 3.77 1.28
C SER A 196 -12.64 4.56 1.01
N GLY A 197 -13.54 3.95 0.24
CA GLY A 197 -14.93 4.40 0.09
C GLY A 197 -15.83 3.97 1.24
N ALA A 198 -15.43 2.95 1.98
CA ALA A 198 -16.12 2.42 3.16
C ALA A 198 -15.73 3.19 4.44
N PRO A 199 -16.46 3.00 5.56
CA PRO A 199 -16.06 3.52 6.86
C PRO A 199 -14.68 2.99 7.30
N ALA A 200 -13.96 3.80 8.08
CA ALA A 200 -12.69 3.39 8.66
C ALA A 200 -12.87 2.15 9.54
N PRO A 201 -12.01 1.13 9.44
CA PRO A 201 -12.01 -0.02 10.32
C PRO A 201 -11.85 0.38 11.79
N GLU A 202 -12.78 -0.07 12.64
CA GLU A 202 -12.83 0.31 14.09
C GLU A 202 -11.68 -0.29 14.90
N GLN A 203 -11.15 -1.45 14.48
CA GLN A 203 -10.04 -2.15 15.12
C GLN A 203 -8.68 -1.49 14.92
N VAL A 204 -8.59 -0.47 14.05
CA VAL A 204 -7.35 0.27 13.82
C VAL A 204 -7.37 1.59 14.58
N ASN A 205 -6.34 1.85 15.37
CA ASN A 205 -6.16 3.15 16.01
C ASN A 205 -5.63 4.17 14.99
N TRP A 206 -6.55 5.00 14.46
CA TRP A 206 -6.24 6.01 13.47
C TRP A 206 -5.68 7.28 14.12
N THR A 207 -4.46 7.65 13.76
CA THR A 207 -3.82 8.89 14.21
C THR A 207 -4.47 10.13 13.57
N GLN A 208 -4.90 9.99 12.31
CA GLN A 208 -5.58 11.05 11.56
C GLN A 208 -6.65 10.45 10.64
N MET A 209 -7.79 11.12 10.56
CA MET A 209 -8.89 10.76 9.65
C MET A 209 -9.29 11.96 8.81
N LEU A 210 -9.28 11.79 7.50
CA LEU A 210 -9.57 12.83 6.51
C LEU A 210 -10.67 12.37 5.56
N ARG A 211 -11.33 13.35 4.90
CA ARG A 211 -12.27 13.10 3.80
C ARG A 211 -11.94 13.96 2.60
N VAL A 212 -11.87 13.33 1.43
CA VAL A 212 -11.58 13.94 0.11
C VAL A 212 -12.75 13.79 -0.85
#